data_8f9b54758ea7af49e65137afe8baef02
#
_entry.id   8f9b54758ea7af49e65137afe8baef02
#
_cell.length_a   1.000
_cell.length_b   1.000
_cell.length_c   1.000
_cell.angle_alpha   90.00
_cell.angle_beta   90.00
_cell.angle_gamma   90.00
#
_symmetry.space_group_name_H-M   'P 1'
#
loop_
_entity.id
_entity.type
_entity.pdbx_description
1 polymer ?
#
loop_
_entity_poly.entity_id
_entity_poly.type
_entity_poly.pdbx_seq_one_letter_code
_entity_poly.pdbx_strand_id
1 'polypeptide(L)'
;MTEQLDSPLTGVKVVEITSIYSGPMAGMMLAELGAQVTKVESPNGPDPVRSQGLGGTADGVNSTFYSLNRGKRFCSIDAKTSRGKELLFELVANADVFIHNMRPGKAEGLGLDYESLSLANPRIIYGAITGHGPEGPEAHLPAYDYVVQAKLGMVDYQRDKDGRGDLVRQVVVDKTSANALVQGVLAALYMREKTGTGQRIDIPMVAAGLAFLWPDGLAPAHAELEPTISLDQLPPWLEAAPGSFLVVLETSDGEIATGILLPPWDGLCLALERTDWITDERFTEQLNRVLNLPDLIDEVATEVAKYSTAEVLSRFETYDFAAGKVVTRREIQDDPTIQHLGLITEQEAPGVGPVRQPCLLYTSPSPRD
;
A
#
# COMPACT_ATOMS: atom_id res chain seq x y z
N MET A 1 -15.95 17.50 -31.79
CA MET A 1 -15.72 18.01 -30.42
C MET A 1 -15.98 16.84 -29.51
N THR A 2 -14.95 16.11 -29.12
CA THR A 2 -15.05 15.12 -28.06
C THR A 2 -15.17 15.88 -26.76
N GLU A 3 -16.31 15.77 -26.06
CA GLU A 3 -16.43 16.26 -24.68
C GLU A 3 -15.30 15.62 -23.89
N GLN A 4 -14.39 16.46 -23.37
CA GLN A 4 -13.39 16.04 -22.42
C GLN A 4 -14.16 15.61 -21.19
N LEU A 5 -14.25 14.31 -20.95
CA LEU A 5 -14.91 13.79 -19.76
C LEU A 5 -14.21 14.38 -18.53
N ASP A 6 -14.98 15.07 -17.70
CA ASP A 6 -14.51 15.57 -16.42
C ASP A 6 -13.98 14.41 -15.57
N SER A 7 -12.97 14.69 -14.72
CA SER A 7 -12.49 13.69 -13.78
C SER A 7 -13.61 13.26 -12.82
N PRO A 8 -13.62 12.00 -12.33
CA PRO A 8 -14.74 11.45 -11.55
C PRO A 8 -15.20 12.28 -10.35
N LEU A 9 -14.26 12.97 -9.71
CA LEU A 9 -14.54 13.81 -8.54
C LEU A 9 -14.51 15.31 -8.87
N THR A 10 -14.66 15.70 -10.13
CA THR A 10 -14.75 17.11 -10.49
C THR A 10 -15.89 17.79 -9.72
N GLY A 11 -15.57 18.91 -9.04
CA GLY A 11 -16.50 19.65 -8.22
C GLY A 11 -16.58 19.21 -6.75
N VAL A 12 -16.07 18.04 -6.39
CA VAL A 12 -16.01 17.57 -4.99
C VAL A 12 -14.93 18.34 -4.22
N LYS A 13 -15.31 18.95 -3.10
CA LYS A 13 -14.43 19.69 -2.20
C LYS A 13 -14.02 18.81 -1.01
N VAL A 14 -12.73 18.61 -0.85
CA VAL A 14 -12.16 17.85 0.25
C VAL A 14 -11.33 18.77 1.13
N VAL A 15 -11.56 18.75 2.44
CA VAL A 15 -10.68 19.36 3.43
C VAL A 15 -9.96 18.29 4.19
N GLU A 16 -8.65 18.39 4.31
CA GLU A 16 -7.85 17.43 5.06
C GLU A 16 -7.04 18.08 6.18
N ILE A 17 -7.06 17.46 7.35
CA ILE A 17 -6.14 17.74 8.46
C ILE A 17 -5.38 16.44 8.75
N THR A 18 -4.34 16.22 7.97
CA THR A 18 -3.59 14.96 7.97
C THR A 18 -2.09 15.21 8.04
N SER A 19 -1.34 14.24 8.50
CA SER A 19 0.13 14.28 8.53
C SER A 19 0.74 12.92 8.28
N ILE A 20 2.02 12.89 8.00
CA ILE A 20 2.88 11.73 7.79
C ILE A 20 2.55 11.00 6.48
N TYR A 21 1.81 9.89 6.48
CA TYR A 21 1.61 9.04 5.30
C TYR A 21 0.15 8.76 4.97
N SER A 22 -0.58 8.01 5.81
CA SER A 22 -1.89 7.44 5.49
C SER A 22 -2.91 8.48 5.03
N GLY A 23 -3.14 9.51 5.85
CA GLY A 23 -4.07 10.58 5.53
C GLY A 23 -3.64 11.41 4.31
N PRO A 24 -2.38 11.90 4.24
CA PRO A 24 -1.90 12.63 3.07
C PRO A 24 -2.00 11.83 1.78
N MET A 25 -1.72 10.51 1.80
CA MET A 25 -1.88 9.65 0.63
C MET A 25 -3.34 9.55 0.20
N ALA A 26 -4.28 9.40 1.13
CA ALA A 26 -5.71 9.39 0.81
C ALA A 26 -6.15 10.71 0.14
N GLY A 27 -5.75 11.85 0.69
CA GLY A 27 -6.01 13.17 0.09
C GLY A 27 -5.41 13.32 -1.29
N MET A 28 -4.19 12.84 -1.50
CA MET A 28 -3.53 12.84 -2.81
C MET A 28 -4.30 12.00 -3.82
N MET A 29 -4.74 10.79 -3.46
CA MET A 29 -5.53 9.93 -4.34
C MET A 29 -6.87 10.55 -4.71
N LEU A 30 -7.55 11.24 -3.78
CA LEU A 30 -8.77 11.99 -4.09
C LEU A 30 -8.51 13.16 -5.03
N ALA A 31 -7.38 13.87 -4.88
CA ALA A 31 -6.97 14.93 -5.80
C ALA A 31 -6.69 14.39 -7.21
N GLU A 32 -6.06 13.23 -7.32
CA GLU A 32 -5.81 12.54 -8.60
C GLU A 32 -7.11 12.14 -9.32
N LEU A 33 -8.16 11.85 -8.55
CA LEU A 33 -9.50 11.59 -9.09
C LEU A 33 -10.26 12.88 -9.46
N GLY A 34 -9.67 14.07 -9.30
CA GLY A 34 -10.21 15.35 -9.70
C GLY A 34 -10.86 16.16 -8.58
N ALA A 35 -10.83 15.70 -7.33
CA ALA A 35 -11.33 16.46 -6.20
C ALA A 35 -10.47 17.71 -5.92
N GLN A 36 -11.11 18.78 -5.42
CA GLN A 36 -10.42 19.98 -4.92
C GLN A 36 -10.01 19.78 -3.48
N VAL A 37 -8.80 19.25 -3.27
CA VAL A 37 -8.30 18.97 -1.93
C VAL A 37 -7.58 20.17 -1.34
N THR A 38 -8.00 20.60 -0.15
CA THR A 38 -7.34 21.64 0.67
C THR A 38 -6.76 21.01 1.92
N LYS A 39 -5.42 20.97 1.99
CA LYS A 39 -4.70 20.55 3.20
C LYS A 39 -4.54 21.71 4.15
N VAL A 40 -5.05 21.55 5.37
CA VAL A 40 -4.91 22.52 6.44
C VAL A 40 -3.79 22.11 7.39
N GLU A 41 -2.87 23.00 7.63
CA GLU A 41 -1.74 22.81 8.55
C GLU A 41 -1.71 23.87 9.64
N SER A 42 -1.17 23.52 10.79
CA SER A 42 -0.89 24.51 11.85
C SER A 42 0.35 25.33 11.49
N PRO A 43 0.35 26.66 11.67
CA PRO A 43 1.55 27.48 11.48
C PRO A 43 2.68 27.13 12.47
N ASN A 44 2.32 26.53 13.61
CA ASN A 44 3.25 26.19 14.69
C ASN A 44 3.65 24.72 14.72
N GLY A 45 3.20 23.91 13.77
CA GLY A 45 3.49 22.50 13.66
C GLY A 45 2.97 21.96 12.33
N PRO A 46 3.65 22.27 11.22
CA PRO A 46 3.31 21.74 9.91
C PRO A 46 3.57 20.23 9.85
N ASP A 47 3.17 19.61 8.77
CA ASP A 47 3.42 18.19 8.56
C ASP A 47 4.92 17.87 8.69
N PRO A 48 5.31 16.98 9.63
CA PRO A 48 6.72 16.66 9.87
C PRO A 48 7.47 16.16 8.63
N VAL A 49 6.78 15.53 7.69
CA VAL A 49 7.40 15.01 6.45
C VAL A 49 7.94 16.13 5.56
N ARG A 50 7.56 17.39 5.77
CA ARG A 50 8.15 18.52 5.06
C ARG A 50 9.67 18.62 5.25
N SER A 51 10.14 18.28 6.46
CA SER A 51 11.55 18.40 6.85
C SER A 51 12.25 17.08 7.17
N GLN A 52 11.53 15.96 7.19
CA GLN A 52 12.08 14.65 7.52
C GLN A 52 12.48 13.88 6.26
N GLY A 53 13.64 13.24 6.29
CA GLY A 53 14.11 12.32 5.24
C GLY A 53 15.25 12.85 4.38
N LEU A 54 15.82 11.94 3.63
CA LEU A 54 16.89 12.19 2.66
C LEU A 54 16.26 12.48 1.29
N GLY A 55 16.52 13.63 0.71
CA GLY A 55 16.01 13.97 -0.62
C GLY A 55 15.11 15.19 -0.62
N GLY A 56 15.68 16.34 -0.24
CA GLY A 56 15.07 17.63 -0.48
C GLY A 56 15.42 18.14 -1.89
N THR A 57 14.52 18.94 -2.45
CA THR A 57 14.86 19.79 -3.58
C THR A 57 15.82 20.90 -3.16
N ALA A 58 16.40 21.64 -4.12
CA ALA A 58 17.24 22.80 -3.84
C ALA A 58 16.53 23.84 -2.93
N ASP A 59 15.19 23.92 -3.01
CA ASP A 59 14.35 24.81 -2.21
C ASP A 59 13.89 24.19 -0.87
N GLY A 60 14.43 23.04 -0.47
CA GLY A 60 14.16 22.40 0.82
C GLY A 60 12.83 21.61 0.90
N VAL A 61 12.15 21.37 -0.22
CA VAL A 61 10.96 20.52 -0.25
C VAL A 61 11.35 19.05 -0.25
N ASN A 62 10.85 18.30 0.73
CA ASN A 62 11.07 16.86 0.80
C ASN A 62 10.32 16.11 -0.31
N SER A 63 11.01 15.20 -1.02
CA SER A 63 10.43 14.45 -2.14
C SER A 63 9.24 13.58 -1.72
N THR A 64 9.26 12.99 -0.52
CA THR A 64 8.16 12.24 0.04
C THR A 64 6.95 13.13 0.32
N PHE A 65 7.19 14.32 0.91
CA PHE A 65 6.12 15.29 1.14
C PHE A 65 5.46 15.69 -0.19
N TYR A 66 6.27 16.01 -1.20
CA TYR A 66 5.77 16.35 -2.52
C TYR A 66 4.91 15.22 -3.11
N SER A 67 5.44 13.99 -3.10
CA SER A 67 4.74 12.82 -3.63
C SER A 67 3.37 12.57 -2.97
N LEU A 68 3.28 12.75 -1.65
CA LEU A 68 2.05 12.53 -0.89
C LEU A 68 1.05 13.70 -0.95
N ASN A 69 1.47 14.84 -1.48
CA ASN A 69 0.65 16.06 -1.42
C ASN A 69 0.48 16.76 -2.77
N ARG A 70 0.90 16.12 -3.87
CA ARG A 70 0.69 16.66 -5.22
C ARG A 70 -0.80 16.86 -5.51
N GLY A 71 -1.12 17.85 -6.30
CA GLY A 71 -2.49 18.18 -6.68
C GLY A 71 -3.33 18.90 -5.61
N LYS A 72 -2.77 19.15 -4.41
CA LYS A 72 -3.48 19.80 -3.31
C LYS A 72 -3.22 21.30 -3.23
N ARG A 73 -4.18 22.00 -2.64
CA ARG A 73 -4.03 23.35 -2.14
C ARG A 73 -3.67 23.32 -0.66
N PHE A 74 -2.99 24.35 -0.18
CA PHE A 74 -2.56 24.44 1.22
C PHE A 74 -3.11 25.72 1.85
N CYS A 75 -3.53 25.60 3.10
CA CYS A 75 -3.74 26.77 3.95
C CYS A 75 -3.20 26.51 5.35
N SER A 76 -2.80 27.61 6.02
CA SER A 76 -2.30 27.56 7.38
C SER A 76 -3.27 28.25 8.31
N ILE A 77 -3.81 27.52 9.32
CA ILE A 77 -4.78 28.02 10.28
C ILE A 77 -4.32 27.66 11.69
N ASP A 78 -4.20 28.68 12.55
CA ASP A 78 -3.94 28.48 13.98
C ASP A 78 -5.23 28.16 14.73
N ALA A 79 -5.57 26.87 14.80
CA ALA A 79 -6.74 26.38 15.53
C ALA A 79 -6.64 26.51 17.06
N LYS A 80 -5.56 27.09 17.61
CA LYS A 80 -5.50 27.46 19.04
C LYS A 80 -6.22 28.79 19.34
N THR A 81 -6.43 29.61 18.32
CA THR A 81 -7.17 30.87 18.46
C THR A 81 -8.66 30.68 18.21
N SER A 82 -9.53 31.48 18.86
CA SER A 82 -10.98 31.40 18.62
C SER A 82 -11.31 31.65 17.14
N ARG A 83 -10.69 32.66 16.53
CA ARG A 83 -10.92 32.98 15.11
C ARG A 83 -10.43 31.86 14.19
N GLY A 84 -9.31 31.22 14.52
CA GLY A 84 -8.80 30.04 13.76
C GLY A 84 -9.74 28.85 13.82
N LYS A 85 -10.32 28.56 14.99
CA LYS A 85 -11.34 27.51 15.14
C LYS A 85 -12.59 27.79 14.32
N GLU A 86 -13.10 29.03 14.37
CA GLU A 86 -14.26 29.45 13.56
C GLU A 86 -13.99 29.24 12.06
N LEU A 87 -12.87 29.77 11.55
CA LEU A 87 -12.49 29.64 10.14
C LEU A 87 -12.34 28.20 9.71
N LEU A 88 -11.73 27.36 10.57
CA LEU A 88 -11.54 25.96 10.31
C LEU A 88 -12.89 25.23 10.24
N PHE A 89 -13.78 25.51 11.19
CA PHE A 89 -15.13 24.94 11.18
C PHE A 89 -15.91 25.37 9.93
N GLU A 90 -15.90 26.67 9.59
CA GLU A 90 -16.55 27.21 8.39
C GLU A 90 -16.02 26.52 7.12
N LEU A 91 -14.69 26.32 7.02
CA LEU A 91 -14.07 25.66 5.88
C LEU A 91 -14.53 24.21 5.75
N VAL A 92 -14.54 23.46 6.85
CA VAL A 92 -14.93 22.05 6.87
C VAL A 92 -16.43 21.86 6.67
N ALA A 93 -17.26 22.69 7.30
CA ALA A 93 -18.72 22.61 7.15
C ALA A 93 -19.18 22.90 5.70
N ASN A 94 -18.40 23.63 4.92
CA ASN A 94 -18.67 23.90 3.50
C ASN A 94 -18.00 22.93 2.53
N ALA A 95 -17.36 21.87 3.03
CA ALA A 95 -16.77 20.80 2.23
C ALA A 95 -17.77 19.66 1.95
N ASP A 96 -17.49 18.88 0.92
CA ASP A 96 -18.20 17.63 0.66
C ASP A 96 -17.65 16.49 1.51
N VAL A 97 -16.34 16.49 1.69
CA VAL A 97 -15.59 15.47 2.43
C VAL A 97 -14.61 16.15 3.39
N PHE A 98 -14.58 15.66 4.60
CA PHE A 98 -13.54 15.99 5.58
C PHE A 98 -12.77 14.72 5.93
N ILE A 99 -11.44 14.76 5.83
CA ILE A 99 -10.59 13.63 6.22
C ILE A 99 -9.53 14.06 7.22
N HIS A 100 -9.25 13.19 8.17
CA HIS A 100 -8.16 13.40 9.13
C HIS A 100 -7.52 12.08 9.58
N ASN A 101 -6.30 12.17 10.12
CA ASN A 101 -5.63 11.05 10.81
C ASN A 101 -5.18 11.48 12.22
N MET A 102 -5.96 12.31 12.86
CA MET A 102 -5.75 12.73 14.25
C MET A 102 -6.09 11.59 15.22
N ARG A 103 -5.41 11.56 16.37
CA ARG A 103 -5.78 10.64 17.45
C ARG A 103 -7.18 10.97 17.98
N PRO A 104 -7.92 9.96 18.51
CA PRO A 104 -9.21 10.17 19.15
C PRO A 104 -9.17 11.31 20.18
N GLY A 105 -10.23 12.09 20.25
CA GLY A 105 -10.33 13.29 21.12
C GLY A 105 -9.70 14.55 20.54
N LYS A 106 -8.91 14.50 19.49
CA LYS A 106 -8.29 15.69 18.90
C LYS A 106 -9.22 16.44 17.96
N ALA A 107 -9.98 15.73 17.14
CA ALA A 107 -10.98 16.36 16.28
C ALA A 107 -12.08 17.01 17.13
N GLU A 108 -12.55 16.34 18.16
CA GLU A 108 -13.53 16.81 19.14
C GLU A 108 -13.02 18.08 19.86
N GLY A 109 -11.75 18.09 20.27
CA GLY A 109 -11.12 19.27 20.89
C GLY A 109 -11.03 20.50 19.99
N LEU A 110 -11.14 20.30 18.67
CA LEU A 110 -11.21 21.37 17.67
C LEU A 110 -12.66 21.73 17.28
N GLY A 111 -13.67 20.99 17.75
CA GLY A 111 -15.06 21.11 17.32
C GLY A 111 -15.30 20.57 15.91
N LEU A 112 -14.47 19.63 15.47
CA LEU A 112 -14.52 18.97 14.16
C LEU A 112 -14.95 17.50 14.28
N ASP A 113 -15.70 17.17 15.31
CA ASP A 113 -16.33 15.86 15.43
C ASP A 113 -17.47 15.70 14.41
N TYR A 114 -17.80 14.44 14.10
CA TYR A 114 -18.84 14.14 13.11
C TYR A 114 -20.20 14.68 13.52
N GLU A 115 -20.55 14.62 14.77
CA GLU A 115 -21.83 15.09 15.32
C GLU A 115 -22.01 16.59 15.09
N SER A 116 -21.01 17.39 15.42
CA SER A 116 -21.02 18.85 15.21
C SER A 116 -21.05 19.20 13.72
N LEU A 117 -20.27 18.54 12.91
CA LEU A 117 -20.18 18.79 11.47
C LEU A 117 -21.43 18.34 10.71
N SER A 118 -22.04 17.21 11.08
CA SER A 118 -23.26 16.71 10.44
C SER A 118 -24.49 17.57 10.75
N LEU A 119 -24.52 18.21 11.91
CA LEU A 119 -25.55 19.21 12.24
C LEU A 119 -25.44 20.46 11.34
N ALA A 120 -24.21 20.91 11.04
CA ALA A 120 -23.99 22.06 10.17
C ALA A 120 -24.12 21.71 8.68
N ASN A 121 -23.70 20.51 8.30
CA ASN A 121 -23.76 19.98 6.93
C ASN A 121 -24.20 18.50 6.95
N PRO A 122 -25.50 18.23 6.85
CA PRO A 122 -26.00 16.84 6.83
C PRO A 122 -25.50 15.99 5.66
N ARG A 123 -24.85 16.62 4.67
CA ARG A 123 -24.26 15.93 3.50
C ARG A 123 -22.78 15.65 3.65
N ILE A 124 -22.14 16.05 4.75
CA ILE A 124 -20.71 15.86 4.96
C ILE A 124 -20.35 14.38 5.01
N ILE A 125 -19.31 14.01 4.28
CA ILE A 125 -18.66 12.71 4.42
C ILE A 125 -17.45 12.91 5.32
N TYR A 126 -17.44 12.21 6.45
CA TYR A 126 -16.41 12.31 7.47
C TYR A 126 -15.53 11.09 7.45
N GLY A 127 -14.25 11.22 7.16
CA GLY A 127 -13.29 10.14 7.09
C GLY A 127 -12.19 10.27 8.14
N ALA A 128 -12.03 9.27 8.98
CA ALA A 128 -11.00 9.23 10.01
C ALA A 128 -10.11 8.00 9.89
N ILE A 129 -8.79 8.19 9.86
CA ILE A 129 -7.82 7.11 10.06
C ILE A 129 -7.30 7.21 11.48
N THR A 130 -7.40 6.12 12.23
CA THR A 130 -6.88 5.99 13.59
C THR A 130 -5.97 4.77 13.69
N GLY A 131 -5.07 4.73 14.66
CA GLY A 131 -4.18 3.56 14.83
C GLY A 131 -4.95 2.30 15.23
N HIS A 132 -5.64 2.38 16.36
CA HIS A 132 -6.26 1.24 17.03
C HIS A 132 -7.80 1.30 17.08
N GLY A 133 -8.40 2.25 16.40
CA GLY A 133 -9.83 2.52 16.43
C GLY A 133 -10.18 3.80 17.18
N PRO A 134 -11.43 4.30 17.03
CA PRO A 134 -11.91 5.47 17.75
C PRO A 134 -12.11 5.19 19.25
N GLU A 135 -12.32 3.94 19.62
CA GLU A 135 -12.62 3.47 20.97
C GLU A 135 -11.80 2.22 21.30
N GLY A 136 -11.82 1.82 22.57
CA GLY A 136 -11.16 0.60 23.03
C GLY A 136 -9.92 0.85 23.88
N PRO A 137 -9.31 -0.22 24.43
CA PRO A 137 -8.26 -0.11 25.43
C PRO A 137 -7.01 0.59 24.94
N GLU A 138 -6.72 0.54 23.64
CA GLU A 138 -5.52 1.08 23.02
C GLU A 138 -5.79 2.31 22.13
N ALA A 139 -7.01 2.79 22.03
CA ALA A 139 -7.38 3.91 21.15
C ALA A 139 -6.50 5.16 21.36
N HIS A 140 -6.03 5.39 22.59
CA HIS A 140 -5.19 6.53 22.98
C HIS A 140 -3.69 6.35 22.66
N LEU A 141 -3.26 5.11 22.34
CA LEU A 141 -1.85 4.83 22.11
C LEU A 141 -1.35 5.43 20.78
N PRO A 142 -0.06 5.82 20.73
CA PRO A 142 0.57 6.19 19.47
C PRO A 142 0.60 4.99 18.51
N ALA A 143 0.26 5.24 17.26
CA ALA A 143 0.36 4.23 16.20
C ALA A 143 1.10 4.82 15.00
N TYR A 144 2.01 4.02 14.47
CA TYR A 144 2.66 4.19 13.18
C TYR A 144 2.62 2.84 12.47
N ASP A 145 2.89 2.83 11.19
CA ASP A 145 2.90 1.64 10.36
C ASP A 145 3.60 0.45 11.02
N TYR A 146 4.86 0.61 11.44
CA TYR A 146 5.65 -0.46 12.04
C TYR A 146 5.09 -1.01 13.36
N VAL A 147 4.39 -0.17 14.13
CA VAL A 147 3.73 -0.61 15.37
C VAL A 147 2.57 -1.55 15.05
N VAL A 148 1.82 -1.19 14.01
CA VAL A 148 0.68 -2.00 13.56
C VAL A 148 1.14 -3.28 12.87
N GLN A 149 2.20 -3.24 12.06
CA GLN A 149 2.82 -4.44 11.49
C GLN A 149 3.20 -5.45 12.57
N ALA A 150 3.87 -4.99 13.63
CA ALA A 150 4.27 -5.84 14.75
C ALA A 150 3.05 -6.46 15.46
N LYS A 151 1.98 -5.68 15.65
CA LYS A 151 0.76 -6.13 16.31
C LYS A 151 -0.02 -7.17 15.52
N LEU A 152 0.02 -7.11 14.20
CA LEU A 152 -0.77 -7.97 13.32
C LEU A 152 -0.06 -9.27 12.90
N GLY A 153 1.14 -9.55 13.41
CA GLY A 153 1.90 -10.74 13.03
C GLY A 153 2.65 -10.61 11.69
N MET A 154 2.66 -9.41 11.07
CA MET A 154 3.40 -9.23 9.81
C MET A 154 4.90 -9.45 9.99
N VAL A 155 5.46 -9.12 11.16
CA VAL A 155 6.87 -9.37 11.49
C VAL A 155 7.14 -10.87 11.63
N ASP A 156 6.19 -11.61 12.18
CA ASP A 156 6.27 -13.05 12.29
C ASP A 156 6.25 -13.73 10.92
N TYR A 157 5.37 -13.24 10.04
CA TYR A 157 5.28 -13.70 8.65
C TYR A 157 6.57 -13.45 7.83
N GLN A 158 7.38 -12.45 8.22
CA GLN A 158 8.65 -12.09 7.57
C GLN A 158 9.88 -12.75 8.22
N ARG A 159 9.70 -13.84 8.98
CA ARG A 159 10.87 -14.53 9.57
C ARG A 159 11.71 -15.20 8.50
N ASP A 160 13.03 -15.02 8.64
CA ASP A 160 14.00 -15.73 7.82
C ASP A 160 14.25 -17.16 8.35
N LYS A 161 15.08 -17.92 7.64
CA LYS A 161 15.47 -19.29 8.01
C LYS A 161 16.12 -19.42 9.42
N ASP A 162 16.64 -18.34 9.94
CA ASP A 162 17.26 -18.28 11.28
C ASP A 162 16.25 -17.83 12.35
N GLY A 163 14.97 -17.67 11.97
CA GLY A 163 13.88 -17.26 12.85
C GLY A 163 13.86 -15.76 13.17
N ARG A 164 14.68 -14.93 12.50
CA ARG A 164 14.73 -13.50 12.71
C ARG A 164 13.60 -12.82 11.96
N GLY A 165 12.71 -12.14 12.69
CA GLY A 165 11.65 -11.33 12.08
C GLY A 165 12.14 -10.02 11.50
N ASP A 166 11.55 -9.56 10.42
CA ASP A 166 11.80 -8.24 9.80
C ASP A 166 10.48 -7.52 9.52
N LEU A 167 10.55 -6.22 9.28
CA LEU A 167 9.42 -5.40 8.86
C LEU A 167 9.34 -5.35 7.33
N VAL A 168 8.14 -5.29 6.80
CA VAL A 168 7.96 -4.78 5.43
C VAL A 168 8.33 -3.31 5.45
N ARG A 169 9.48 -2.95 4.85
CA ARG A 169 10.10 -1.62 4.98
C ARG A 169 9.33 -0.49 4.29
N GLN A 170 8.47 -0.83 3.34
CA GLN A 170 7.53 0.10 2.73
C GLN A 170 6.30 0.20 3.65
N VAL A 171 5.94 1.39 4.07
CA VAL A 171 4.81 1.66 4.98
C VAL A 171 3.48 1.09 4.45
N VAL A 172 3.36 -0.22 4.47
CA VAL A 172 2.28 -0.98 3.81
C VAL A 172 0.94 -0.77 4.49
N VAL A 173 0.92 -0.65 5.83
CA VAL A 173 -0.31 -0.43 6.60
C VAL A 173 -0.83 0.99 6.42
N ASP A 174 0.06 1.99 6.35
CA ASP A 174 -0.34 3.36 5.98
C ASP A 174 -1.01 3.41 4.61
N LYS A 175 -0.41 2.70 3.63
CA LYS A 175 -0.93 2.66 2.25
C LYS A 175 -2.27 1.93 2.14
N THR A 176 -2.41 0.80 2.81
CA THR A 176 -3.68 0.05 2.83
C THR A 176 -4.77 0.83 3.55
N SER A 177 -4.44 1.56 4.63
CA SER A 177 -5.37 2.45 5.32
C SER A 177 -5.83 3.62 4.46
N ALA A 178 -4.91 4.21 3.68
CA ALA A 178 -5.26 5.25 2.72
C ALA A 178 -6.21 4.74 1.63
N ASN A 179 -5.90 3.56 1.04
CA ASN A 179 -6.78 2.91 0.06
C ASN A 179 -8.17 2.63 0.63
N ALA A 180 -8.25 2.06 1.84
CA ALA A 180 -9.51 1.77 2.52
C ALA A 180 -10.33 3.04 2.76
N LEU A 181 -9.69 4.15 3.18
CA LEU A 181 -10.37 5.43 3.35
C LEU A 181 -10.92 5.96 2.03
N VAL A 182 -10.13 5.93 0.95
CA VAL A 182 -10.59 6.38 -0.37
C VAL A 182 -11.75 5.54 -0.86
N GLN A 183 -11.69 4.22 -0.74
CA GLN A 183 -12.81 3.32 -1.08
C GLN A 183 -14.07 3.67 -0.27
N GLY A 184 -13.94 3.91 1.03
CA GLY A 184 -15.03 4.34 1.90
C GLY A 184 -15.62 5.68 1.46
N VAL A 185 -14.79 6.67 1.14
CA VAL A 185 -15.22 7.99 0.66
C VAL A 185 -15.97 7.87 -0.66
N LEU A 186 -15.46 7.09 -1.62
CA LEU A 186 -16.14 6.88 -2.91
C LEU A 186 -17.50 6.19 -2.73
N ALA A 187 -17.57 5.17 -1.87
CA ALA A 187 -18.83 4.50 -1.54
C ALA A 187 -19.81 5.46 -0.87
N ALA A 188 -19.34 6.31 0.05
CA ALA A 188 -20.16 7.30 0.73
C ALA A 188 -20.67 8.40 -0.21
N LEU A 189 -19.85 8.86 -1.15
CA LEU A 189 -20.26 9.79 -2.20
C LEU A 189 -21.38 9.18 -3.05
N TYR A 190 -21.24 7.93 -3.46
CA TYR A 190 -22.26 7.21 -4.20
C TYR A 190 -23.56 7.03 -3.41
N MET A 191 -23.45 6.68 -2.12
CA MET A 191 -24.64 6.56 -1.24
C MET A 191 -25.30 7.91 -1.02
N ARG A 192 -24.54 8.98 -0.87
CA ARG A 192 -25.06 10.35 -0.71
C ARG A 192 -25.92 10.79 -1.88
N GLU A 193 -25.60 10.40 -3.10
CA GLU A 193 -26.43 10.70 -4.28
C GLU A 193 -27.80 9.99 -4.22
N LYS A 194 -27.89 8.85 -3.53
CA LYS A 194 -29.15 8.12 -3.35
C LYS A 194 -29.95 8.57 -2.14
N THR A 195 -29.30 8.92 -1.04
CA THR A 195 -29.93 9.20 0.25
C THR A 195 -30.07 10.67 0.56
N GLY A 196 -29.26 11.52 -0.09
CA GLY A 196 -29.16 12.94 0.20
C GLY A 196 -28.31 13.25 1.44
N THR A 197 -27.85 12.26 2.20
CA THR A 197 -27.13 12.43 3.47
C THR A 197 -25.69 11.91 3.37
N GLY A 198 -24.78 12.57 4.11
CA GLY A 198 -23.42 12.10 4.30
C GLY A 198 -23.33 10.98 5.34
N GLN A 199 -22.12 10.55 5.63
CA GLN A 199 -21.88 9.49 6.64
C GLN A 199 -20.47 9.59 7.22
N ARG A 200 -20.26 8.90 8.35
CA ARG A 200 -18.96 8.71 8.99
C ARG A 200 -18.29 7.43 8.52
N ILE A 201 -16.99 7.49 8.31
CA ILE A 201 -16.12 6.39 7.90
C ILE A 201 -14.93 6.38 8.85
N ASP A 202 -14.82 5.33 9.64
CA ASP A 202 -13.67 5.12 10.52
C ASP A 202 -12.81 3.99 9.97
N ILE A 203 -11.54 4.25 9.77
CA ILE A 203 -10.55 3.29 9.29
C ILE A 203 -9.47 3.11 10.37
N PRO A 204 -9.62 2.14 11.28
CA PRO A 204 -8.51 1.75 12.12
C PRO A 204 -7.39 1.13 11.27
N MET A 205 -6.14 1.58 11.45
CA MET A 205 -4.99 1.00 10.76
C MET A 205 -4.86 -0.51 11.04
N VAL A 206 -5.18 -0.94 12.25
CA VAL A 206 -5.22 -2.37 12.61
C VAL A 206 -6.25 -3.13 11.77
N ALA A 207 -7.39 -2.54 11.45
CA ALA A 207 -8.42 -3.19 10.63
C ALA A 207 -7.99 -3.28 9.16
N ALA A 208 -7.44 -2.19 8.62
CA ALA A 208 -6.94 -2.16 7.24
C ALA A 208 -5.78 -3.14 7.04
N GLY A 209 -4.82 -3.17 7.98
CA GLY A 209 -3.71 -4.11 7.95
C GLY A 209 -4.14 -5.56 8.15
N LEU A 210 -5.12 -5.81 9.03
CA LEU A 210 -5.69 -7.16 9.22
C LEU A 210 -6.38 -7.66 7.94
N ALA A 211 -7.20 -6.81 7.30
CA ALA A 211 -7.86 -7.16 6.05
C ALA A 211 -6.86 -7.45 4.91
N PHE A 212 -5.77 -6.72 4.86
CA PHE A 212 -4.69 -6.95 3.90
C PHE A 212 -3.98 -8.28 4.13
N LEU A 213 -3.66 -8.60 5.38
CA LEU A 213 -2.90 -9.80 5.75
C LEU A 213 -3.78 -11.07 5.76
N TRP A 214 -5.11 -10.93 5.85
CA TRP A 214 -6.01 -12.05 6.11
C TRP A 214 -5.95 -13.17 5.07
N PRO A 215 -6.03 -12.90 3.75
CA PRO A 215 -6.24 -13.95 2.75
C PRO A 215 -5.14 -15.01 2.69
N ASP A 216 -3.89 -14.58 2.80
CA ASP A 216 -2.70 -15.41 2.61
C ASP A 216 -1.85 -15.57 3.88
N GLY A 217 -1.94 -14.61 4.81
CA GLY A 217 -1.16 -14.64 6.03
C GLY A 217 -1.89 -15.29 7.22
N LEU A 218 -3.15 -14.96 7.46
CA LEU A 218 -3.86 -15.36 8.67
C LEU A 218 -4.94 -16.41 8.44
N ALA A 219 -5.65 -16.36 7.32
CA ALA A 219 -6.74 -17.31 7.06
C ALA A 219 -6.30 -18.78 7.15
N PRO A 220 -5.12 -19.18 6.66
CA PRO A 220 -4.65 -20.55 6.81
C PRO A 220 -4.46 -20.98 8.27
N ALA A 221 -4.03 -20.07 9.14
CA ALA A 221 -3.80 -20.35 10.55
C ALA A 221 -5.10 -20.35 11.39
N HIS A 222 -6.17 -19.74 10.89
CA HIS A 222 -7.46 -19.59 11.59
C HIS A 222 -8.60 -20.36 10.94
N ALA A 223 -8.34 -21.10 9.86
CA ALA A 223 -9.37 -21.94 9.24
C ALA A 223 -9.69 -23.14 10.16
N GLU A 224 -10.94 -23.24 10.61
CA GLU A 224 -11.47 -24.42 11.28
C GLU A 224 -11.79 -25.53 10.26
N LEU A 225 -10.86 -25.78 9.35
CA LEU A 225 -10.95 -26.88 8.38
C LEU A 225 -10.14 -28.05 8.93
N GLU A 226 -10.68 -29.26 8.84
CA GLU A 226 -9.88 -30.44 9.10
C GLU A 226 -8.70 -30.43 8.10
N PRO A 227 -7.46 -30.29 8.56
CA PRO A 227 -6.32 -30.26 7.65
C PRO A 227 -6.21 -31.61 6.94
N THR A 228 -5.98 -31.58 5.64
CA THR A 228 -5.69 -32.79 4.84
C THR A 228 -4.46 -33.55 5.35
N ILE A 229 -3.64 -32.83 6.13
CA ILE A 229 -2.44 -33.34 6.81
C ILE A 229 -2.47 -32.80 8.23
N SER A 230 -2.23 -33.68 9.19
CA SER A 230 -2.13 -33.29 10.59
C SER A 230 -0.99 -32.27 10.80
N LEU A 231 -1.25 -31.17 11.54
CA LEU A 231 -0.26 -30.11 11.76
C LEU A 231 1.05 -30.61 12.40
N ASP A 232 0.99 -31.70 13.17
CA ASP A 232 2.15 -32.37 13.74
C ASP A 232 3.02 -33.11 12.71
N GLN A 233 2.53 -33.28 11.49
CA GLN A 233 3.27 -33.85 10.36
C GLN A 233 3.93 -32.79 9.50
N LEU A 234 3.61 -31.51 9.70
CA LEU A 234 4.26 -30.43 8.99
C LEU A 234 5.62 -30.12 9.60
N PRO A 235 6.62 -29.86 8.79
CA PRO A 235 7.93 -29.47 9.32
C PRO A 235 7.82 -28.10 10.02
N PRO A 236 8.54 -27.91 11.14
CA PRO A 236 8.47 -26.67 11.93
C PRO A 236 8.76 -25.38 11.15
N TRP A 237 9.58 -25.48 10.10
CA TRP A 237 9.91 -24.32 9.27
C TRP A 237 8.71 -23.83 8.41
N LEU A 238 7.77 -24.69 8.08
CA LEU A 238 6.59 -24.29 7.31
C LEU A 238 5.63 -23.45 8.15
N GLU A 239 5.55 -23.71 9.44
CA GLU A 239 4.80 -22.86 10.37
C GLU A 239 5.54 -21.54 10.60
N ALA A 240 6.88 -21.58 10.68
CA ALA A 240 7.70 -20.41 10.94
C ALA A 240 7.87 -19.48 9.75
N ALA A 241 7.70 -19.97 8.51
CA ALA A 241 7.93 -19.20 7.29
C ALA A 241 6.88 -19.51 6.20
N PRO A 242 5.60 -19.21 6.43
CA PRO A 242 4.57 -19.37 5.40
C PRO A 242 4.92 -18.45 4.22
N GLY A 243 4.93 -18.97 3.01
CA GLY A 243 5.36 -18.20 1.83
C GLY A 243 6.83 -18.36 1.43
N SER A 244 7.59 -19.19 2.16
CA SER A 244 9.00 -19.48 1.85
C SER A 244 9.25 -20.12 0.47
N PHE A 245 8.19 -20.49 -0.26
CA PHE A 245 8.26 -20.91 -1.66
C PHE A 245 8.45 -19.76 -2.66
N LEU A 246 8.24 -18.51 -2.21
CA LEU A 246 8.55 -17.30 -2.96
C LEU A 246 9.99 -16.91 -2.64
N VAL A 247 10.86 -17.03 -3.62
CA VAL A 247 12.30 -16.92 -3.40
C VAL A 247 12.96 -15.92 -4.34
N VAL A 248 14.04 -15.31 -3.87
CA VAL A 248 15.01 -14.61 -4.69
C VAL A 248 16.22 -15.51 -4.85
N LEU A 249 16.62 -15.77 -6.08
CA LEU A 249 17.72 -16.66 -6.43
C LEU A 249 18.80 -15.90 -7.15
N GLU A 250 20.06 -16.16 -6.78
CA GLU A 250 21.23 -15.61 -7.45
C GLU A 250 21.45 -16.32 -8.79
N THR A 251 21.75 -15.55 -9.83
CA THR A 251 22.23 -16.00 -11.13
C THR A 251 23.72 -15.68 -11.27
N SER A 252 24.38 -16.02 -12.36
CA SER A 252 25.78 -15.72 -12.55
C SER A 252 26.10 -14.22 -12.67
N ASP A 253 25.09 -13.35 -12.91
CA ASP A 253 25.25 -11.93 -13.17
C ASP A 253 24.16 -11.02 -12.53
N GLY A 254 23.32 -11.57 -11.65
CA GLY A 254 22.25 -10.83 -10.99
C GLY A 254 21.35 -11.71 -10.15
N GLU A 255 20.07 -11.37 -10.09
CA GLU A 255 19.07 -12.06 -9.27
C GLU A 255 17.73 -12.18 -10.01
N ILE A 256 16.99 -13.26 -9.73
CA ILE A 256 15.59 -13.44 -10.15
C ILE A 256 14.70 -13.71 -8.94
N ALA A 257 13.41 -13.34 -9.06
CA ALA A 257 12.37 -13.72 -8.13
C ALA A 257 11.42 -14.73 -8.78
N THR A 258 11.03 -15.76 -8.05
CA THR A 258 10.13 -16.81 -8.55
C THR A 258 9.39 -17.52 -7.42
N GLY A 259 8.35 -18.32 -7.76
CA GLY A 259 7.63 -19.19 -6.83
C GLY A 259 7.85 -20.66 -7.15
N ILE A 260 8.70 -21.33 -6.40
CA ILE A 260 9.18 -22.70 -6.72
C ILE A 260 8.05 -23.75 -6.69
N LEU A 261 7.04 -23.57 -5.84
CA LEU A 261 5.91 -24.51 -5.74
C LEU A 261 4.76 -24.22 -6.71
N LEU A 262 4.86 -23.12 -7.47
CA LEU A 262 3.81 -22.77 -8.44
C LEU A 262 3.91 -23.61 -9.70
N PRO A 263 2.76 -23.97 -10.35
CA PRO A 263 2.78 -24.69 -11.62
C PRO A 263 3.34 -23.80 -12.76
N PRO A 264 3.88 -24.43 -13.83
CA PRO A 264 3.99 -25.88 -14.04
C PRO A 264 5.30 -26.45 -13.46
N TRP A 265 5.19 -27.52 -12.65
CA TRP A 265 6.36 -28.21 -12.09
C TRP A 265 7.30 -28.75 -13.16
N ASP A 266 6.73 -29.44 -14.16
CA ASP A 266 7.53 -29.98 -15.26
C ASP A 266 8.24 -28.86 -16.04
N GLY A 267 7.63 -27.70 -16.13
CA GLY A 267 8.23 -26.53 -16.76
C GLY A 267 9.54 -26.10 -16.06
N LEU A 268 9.55 -26.04 -14.74
CA LEU A 268 10.76 -25.77 -13.95
C LEU A 268 11.84 -26.83 -14.19
N CYS A 269 11.46 -28.11 -14.13
CA CYS A 269 12.39 -29.22 -14.33
C CYS A 269 13.03 -29.22 -15.74
N LEU A 270 12.23 -28.96 -16.76
CA LEU A 270 12.71 -28.87 -18.14
C LEU A 270 13.59 -27.63 -18.37
N ALA A 271 13.19 -26.49 -17.84
CA ALA A 271 13.95 -25.24 -17.97
C ALA A 271 15.35 -25.35 -17.35
N LEU A 272 15.49 -26.07 -16.25
CA LEU A 272 16.75 -26.27 -15.54
C LEU A 272 17.48 -27.56 -15.94
N GLU A 273 16.96 -28.31 -16.95
CA GLU A 273 17.52 -29.61 -17.41
C GLU A 273 17.59 -30.67 -16.30
N ARG A 274 16.68 -30.55 -15.31
CA ARG A 274 16.57 -31.49 -14.17
C ARG A 274 15.33 -32.36 -14.28
N THR A 275 15.23 -33.11 -15.39
CA THR A 275 14.13 -34.07 -15.61
C THR A 275 14.12 -35.21 -14.59
N ASP A 276 15.23 -35.46 -13.91
CA ASP A 276 15.33 -36.40 -12.80
C ASP A 276 14.40 -36.00 -11.63
N TRP A 277 14.15 -34.72 -11.40
CA TRP A 277 13.24 -34.25 -10.34
C TRP A 277 11.77 -34.65 -10.57
N ILE A 278 11.36 -34.88 -11.82
CA ILE A 278 9.99 -35.29 -12.14
C ILE A 278 9.65 -36.67 -11.53
N THR A 279 10.65 -37.52 -11.39
CA THR A 279 10.51 -38.89 -10.84
C THR A 279 11.17 -39.08 -9.49
N ASP A 280 11.80 -38.05 -8.93
CA ASP A 280 12.38 -38.06 -7.58
C ASP A 280 11.27 -38.14 -6.53
N GLU A 281 11.29 -39.17 -5.69
CA GLU A 281 10.28 -39.38 -4.63
C GLU A 281 10.11 -38.19 -3.71
N ARG A 282 11.13 -37.35 -3.55
CA ARG A 282 11.08 -36.13 -2.77
C ARG A 282 10.24 -35.03 -3.43
N PHE A 283 10.07 -35.06 -4.77
CA PHE A 283 9.51 -33.95 -5.55
C PHE A 283 8.36 -34.35 -6.49
N THR A 284 8.07 -35.62 -6.68
CA THR A 284 7.01 -36.10 -7.59
C THR A 284 5.64 -35.48 -7.29
N GLU A 285 5.25 -35.44 -6.03
CA GLU A 285 3.96 -34.94 -5.58
C GLU A 285 4.09 -33.57 -4.94
N GLN A 286 3.06 -32.73 -5.07
CA GLN A 286 3.08 -31.39 -4.50
C GLN A 286 3.36 -31.41 -2.99
N LEU A 287 2.76 -32.34 -2.27
CA LEU A 287 3.00 -32.48 -0.84
C LEU A 287 4.46 -32.79 -0.54
N ASN A 288 5.06 -33.70 -1.30
CA ASN A 288 6.47 -34.07 -1.11
C ASN A 288 7.38 -32.87 -1.37
N ARG A 289 7.07 -32.04 -2.38
CA ARG A 289 7.79 -30.76 -2.61
C ARG A 289 7.68 -29.80 -1.44
N VAL A 290 6.50 -29.69 -0.83
CA VAL A 290 6.32 -28.88 0.37
C VAL A 290 7.14 -29.41 1.54
N LEU A 291 7.10 -30.72 1.78
CA LEU A 291 7.84 -31.34 2.90
C LEU A 291 9.37 -31.25 2.73
N ASN A 292 9.87 -31.22 1.50
CA ASN A 292 11.28 -31.14 1.16
C ASN A 292 11.68 -29.76 0.55
N LEU A 293 10.91 -28.72 0.82
CA LEU A 293 11.09 -27.40 0.20
C LEU A 293 12.47 -26.78 0.44
N PRO A 294 13.09 -26.86 1.63
CA PRO A 294 14.46 -26.34 1.81
C PRO A 294 15.47 -27.00 0.87
N ASP A 295 15.43 -28.31 0.74
CA ASP A 295 16.33 -29.06 -0.16
C ASP A 295 16.05 -28.67 -1.62
N LEU A 296 14.77 -28.53 -1.99
CA LEU A 296 14.36 -28.12 -3.33
C LEU A 296 14.84 -26.69 -3.64
N ILE A 297 14.73 -25.75 -2.71
CA ILE A 297 15.26 -24.39 -2.87
C ILE A 297 16.76 -24.42 -3.14
N ASP A 298 17.52 -25.17 -2.34
CA ASP A 298 18.97 -25.27 -2.47
C ASP A 298 19.39 -25.92 -3.81
N GLU A 299 18.68 -26.96 -4.25
CA GLU A 299 18.93 -27.59 -5.55
C GLU A 299 18.59 -26.62 -6.70
N VAL A 300 17.44 -25.95 -6.66
CA VAL A 300 17.04 -24.96 -7.68
C VAL A 300 18.02 -23.78 -7.71
N ALA A 301 18.42 -23.26 -6.56
CA ALA A 301 19.41 -22.18 -6.46
C ALA A 301 20.76 -22.59 -7.11
N THR A 302 21.20 -23.82 -6.86
CA THR A 302 22.43 -24.37 -7.45
C THR A 302 22.35 -24.44 -8.98
N GLU A 303 21.19 -24.81 -9.53
CA GLU A 303 21.01 -24.85 -11.00
C GLU A 303 20.90 -23.45 -11.60
N VAL A 304 20.11 -22.56 -11.01
CA VAL A 304 19.92 -21.17 -11.48
C VAL A 304 21.23 -20.40 -11.51
N ALA A 305 22.10 -20.59 -10.53
CA ALA A 305 23.40 -19.90 -10.45
C ALA A 305 24.34 -20.23 -11.62
N LYS A 306 24.09 -21.28 -12.39
CA LYS A 306 24.89 -21.66 -13.57
C LYS A 306 24.63 -20.76 -14.79
N TYR A 307 23.49 -20.08 -14.83
CA TYR A 307 23.02 -19.31 -15.97
C TYR A 307 23.07 -17.80 -15.68
N SER A 308 23.19 -17.00 -16.74
CA SER A 308 22.93 -15.56 -16.63
C SER A 308 21.43 -15.28 -16.40
N THR A 309 21.11 -14.13 -15.84
CA THR A 309 19.73 -13.69 -15.63
C THR A 309 18.90 -13.75 -16.92
N ALA A 310 19.47 -13.28 -18.04
CA ALA A 310 18.79 -13.31 -19.33
C ALA A 310 18.53 -14.75 -19.82
N GLU A 311 19.52 -15.64 -19.63
CA GLU A 311 19.40 -17.02 -20.08
C GLU A 311 18.37 -17.81 -19.27
N VAL A 312 18.40 -17.71 -17.93
CA VAL A 312 17.44 -18.44 -17.09
C VAL A 312 16.01 -17.95 -17.32
N LEU A 313 15.81 -16.63 -17.49
CA LEU A 313 14.49 -16.09 -17.80
C LEU A 313 13.97 -16.56 -19.16
N SER A 314 14.81 -16.61 -20.19
CA SER A 314 14.43 -17.16 -21.50
C SER A 314 14.07 -18.65 -21.44
N ARG A 315 14.79 -19.43 -20.62
CA ARG A 315 14.46 -20.84 -20.38
C ARG A 315 13.11 -20.99 -19.68
N PHE A 316 12.88 -20.21 -18.63
CA PHE A 316 11.61 -20.22 -17.90
C PHE A 316 10.43 -19.79 -18.78
N GLU A 317 10.59 -18.76 -19.60
CA GLU A 317 9.59 -18.34 -20.57
C GLU A 317 9.27 -19.48 -21.58
N THR A 318 10.28 -20.19 -22.07
CA THR A 318 10.09 -21.31 -23.03
C THR A 318 9.19 -22.41 -22.48
N TYR A 319 9.22 -22.62 -21.16
CA TYR A 319 8.46 -23.66 -20.47
C TYR A 319 7.32 -23.12 -19.62
N ASP A 320 6.90 -21.86 -19.87
CA ASP A 320 5.76 -21.20 -19.20
C ASP A 320 5.91 -21.14 -17.66
N PHE A 321 7.15 -21.01 -17.17
CA PHE A 321 7.43 -20.91 -15.75
C PHE A 321 7.67 -19.46 -15.35
N ALA A 322 6.90 -18.96 -14.36
CA ALA A 322 6.91 -17.54 -13.99
C ALA A 322 8.16 -17.15 -13.18
N ALA A 323 8.92 -16.20 -13.67
CA ALA A 323 10.02 -15.56 -12.97
C ALA A 323 10.22 -14.12 -13.45
N GLY A 324 10.85 -13.30 -12.63
CA GLY A 324 11.16 -11.92 -12.96
C GLY A 324 12.58 -11.53 -12.55
N LYS A 325 13.24 -10.69 -13.35
CA LYS A 325 14.51 -10.07 -12.97
C LYS A 325 14.31 -9.18 -11.75
N VAL A 326 15.16 -9.30 -10.74
CA VAL A 326 15.22 -8.35 -9.63
C VAL A 326 15.93 -7.08 -10.12
N VAL A 327 15.20 -5.97 -10.13
CA VAL A 327 15.72 -4.66 -10.54
C VAL A 327 15.95 -3.77 -9.34
N THR A 328 16.98 -2.93 -9.42
CA THR A 328 17.20 -1.90 -8.40
C THR A 328 16.19 -0.76 -8.54
N ARG A 329 15.96 -0.01 -7.47
CA ARG A 329 15.09 1.18 -7.48
C ARG A 329 15.46 2.25 -8.51
N ARG A 330 16.72 2.26 -8.98
CA ARG A 330 17.21 3.21 -9.98
C ARG A 330 16.92 2.74 -11.41
N GLU A 331 16.89 1.43 -11.63
CA GLU A 331 16.65 0.82 -12.94
C GLU A 331 15.17 0.79 -13.31
N ILE A 332 14.26 0.94 -12.34
CA ILE A 332 12.81 0.84 -12.56
C ILE A 332 12.31 1.74 -13.71
N GLN A 333 12.89 2.94 -13.84
CA GLN A 333 12.51 3.89 -14.89
C GLN A 333 12.91 3.43 -16.30
N ASP A 334 13.86 2.50 -16.40
CA ASP A 334 14.41 1.99 -17.65
C ASP A 334 13.75 0.65 -18.06
N ASP A 335 12.81 0.14 -17.22
CA ASP A 335 12.05 -1.07 -17.51
C ASP A 335 11.17 -0.88 -18.76
N PRO A 336 11.27 -1.76 -19.77
CA PRO A 336 10.53 -1.62 -21.02
C PRO A 336 9.01 -1.57 -20.86
N THR A 337 8.45 -2.34 -19.92
CA THR A 337 7.00 -2.35 -19.64
C THR A 337 6.55 -1.05 -19.01
N ILE A 338 7.32 -0.53 -18.04
CA ILE A 338 7.04 0.74 -17.38
C ILE A 338 7.08 1.89 -18.39
N GLN A 339 8.08 1.88 -19.29
CA GLN A 339 8.19 2.86 -20.36
C GLN A 339 7.05 2.74 -21.39
N HIS A 340 6.77 1.52 -21.85
CA HIS A 340 5.70 1.26 -22.82
C HIS A 340 4.32 1.72 -22.30
N LEU A 341 4.03 1.45 -21.03
CA LEU A 341 2.78 1.84 -20.39
C LEU A 341 2.76 3.31 -19.95
N GLY A 342 3.88 4.03 -20.04
CA GLY A 342 3.98 5.43 -19.61
C GLY A 342 3.68 5.62 -18.12
N LEU A 343 4.09 4.66 -17.28
CA LEU A 343 3.75 4.65 -15.85
C LEU A 343 4.52 5.68 -15.02
N ILE A 344 5.60 6.23 -15.54
CA ILE A 344 6.36 7.33 -14.92
C ILE A 344 6.30 8.52 -15.86
N THR A 345 5.82 9.64 -15.35
CA THR A 345 5.72 10.91 -16.10
C THR A 345 6.62 11.96 -15.47
N GLU A 346 7.13 12.87 -16.31
CA GLU A 346 7.86 14.05 -15.86
C GLU A 346 6.93 15.26 -15.93
N GLN A 347 6.87 16.03 -14.87
CA GLN A 347 6.03 17.22 -14.75
C GLN A 347 6.80 18.36 -14.09
N GLU A 348 6.53 19.60 -14.53
CA GLU A 348 7.01 20.78 -13.84
C GLU A 348 6.22 21.03 -12.57
N ALA A 349 6.88 20.96 -11.43
CA ALA A 349 6.29 21.25 -10.12
C ALA A 349 6.61 22.69 -9.73
N PRO A 350 5.59 23.53 -9.48
CA PRO A 350 5.82 24.92 -9.09
C PRO A 350 6.71 25.05 -7.84
N GLY A 351 7.80 25.79 -7.95
CA GLY A 351 8.78 25.99 -6.85
C GLY A 351 9.69 24.79 -6.58
N VAL A 352 9.64 23.73 -7.41
CA VAL A 352 10.47 22.52 -7.25
C VAL A 352 11.27 22.23 -8.52
N GLY A 353 10.71 22.53 -9.69
CA GLY A 353 11.28 22.17 -11.00
C GLY A 353 10.75 20.82 -11.51
N PRO A 354 11.48 20.17 -12.45
CA PRO A 354 11.05 18.91 -13.02
C PRO A 354 11.07 17.79 -11.99
N VAL A 355 9.93 17.08 -11.88
CA VAL A 355 9.77 15.93 -10.99
C VAL A 355 9.24 14.74 -11.77
N ARG A 356 9.76 13.57 -11.46
CA ARG A 356 9.23 12.29 -11.96
C ARG A 356 8.30 11.69 -10.93
N GLN A 357 7.15 11.23 -11.39
CA GLN A 357 6.15 10.63 -10.52
C GLN A 357 5.35 9.56 -11.28
N PRO A 358 4.74 8.60 -10.56
CA PRO A 358 3.88 7.63 -11.21
C PRO A 358 2.69 8.33 -11.87
N CYS A 359 2.31 7.84 -13.05
CA CYS A 359 1.08 8.25 -13.73
C CYS A 359 -0.12 7.93 -12.85
N LEU A 360 -1.22 8.68 -13.04
CA LEU A 360 -2.47 8.46 -12.34
C LEU A 360 -2.96 7.03 -12.58
N LEU A 361 -3.34 6.33 -11.51
CA LEU A 361 -3.88 4.96 -11.60
C LEU A 361 -5.27 4.91 -12.22
N TYR A 362 -6.01 6.03 -12.22
CA TYR A 362 -7.27 6.14 -12.91
C TYR A 362 -7.03 6.72 -14.29
N THR A 363 -6.90 5.85 -15.25
CA THR A 363 -7.01 6.23 -16.67
C THR A 363 -8.45 5.99 -17.10
N SER A 364 -9.28 7.03 -17.09
CA SER A 364 -10.40 7.03 -18.02
C SER A 364 -9.84 6.73 -19.41
N PRO A 365 -10.55 5.99 -20.28
CA PRO A 365 -10.22 5.96 -21.69
C PRO A 365 -10.46 7.35 -22.27
N SER A 366 -9.68 8.31 -21.85
CA SER A 366 -9.46 9.53 -22.58
C SER A 366 -8.57 9.11 -23.74
N PRO A 367 -9.00 9.32 -24.98
CA PRO A 367 -8.10 9.17 -26.09
C PRO A 367 -6.94 10.13 -25.83
N ARG A 368 -5.80 9.58 -25.40
CA ARG A 368 -4.53 10.25 -25.59
C ARG A 368 -4.18 10.01 -27.04
N ASP A 369 -4.56 10.95 -27.88
CA ASP A 369 -3.97 11.11 -29.19
C ASP A 369 -2.60 11.75 -29.06
#